data_6e28b81bc434c0226eb134f9e30a41e9
#
_entry.id   6e28b81bc434c0226eb134f9e30a41e9
#
_cell.length_a   1.000
_cell.length_b   1.000
_cell.length_c   1.000
_cell.angle_alpha   90.00
_cell.angle_beta   90.00
_cell.angle_gamma   90.00
#
_symmetry.space_group_name_H-M   'P 1'
#
loop_
_entity.id
_entity.type
_entity.pdbx_description
1 polymer ?
#
loop_
_entity_poly.entity_id
_entity_poly.type
_entity_poly.pdbx_seq_one_letter_code
_entity_poly.pdbx_strand_id
1 'polypeptide(L)'
;MALLAGCALFQAPRTDRFILGADISALDAPSRTGRASARIYRENGVESDELTILRSHGWKAFRVRVFVAPVRKAPNNTLEAAIPLARRIKASGSTFLLCIHLSDTWADPQHQETPVAWRGLGIEAMEQRVEAYTFDTVKRLKDAGAMPDWVQVGNEITRGTLWPLAQLRVPGSTATDPPGTYDDAVQWDHLTRILKAGIRGVYRAAGDTPPRIAIHIDKGANWSVTKWFFDHLDDAHVPYDIIAESFYPEWGHGTLDQVWDNMNRCAGRYDKDFLVVETGYGRSHLANNPSMLWPQTPDGRLQNTWLISSTRSGRPPVASG
;
A
#
# COMPACT_ATOMS: atom_id res chain seq x y z
N MET A 1 -17.05 -48.44 -10.82
CA MET A 1 -15.83 -47.91 -10.17
C MET A 1 -15.23 -46.82 -11.07
N ALA A 2 -15.48 -45.59 -10.81
CA ALA A 2 -14.89 -44.46 -11.53
C ALA A 2 -13.82 -43.83 -10.62
N LEU A 3 -12.57 -43.88 -11.01
CA LEU A 3 -11.45 -43.23 -10.36
C LEU A 3 -11.52 -41.72 -10.66
N LEU A 4 -11.79 -40.91 -9.67
CA LEU A 4 -11.57 -39.47 -9.68
C LEU A 4 -10.06 -39.23 -9.49
N ALA A 5 -9.35 -38.92 -10.57
CA ALA A 5 -7.98 -38.42 -10.53
C ALA A 5 -8.02 -36.95 -10.04
N GLY A 6 -7.66 -36.74 -8.78
CA GLY A 6 -7.45 -35.42 -8.24
C GLY A 6 -6.23 -34.77 -8.90
N CYS A 7 -6.42 -33.76 -9.74
CA CYS A 7 -5.36 -32.86 -10.16
C CYS A 7 -4.89 -32.04 -8.96
N ALA A 8 -3.85 -32.51 -8.29
CA ALA A 8 -3.07 -31.64 -7.40
C ALA A 8 -2.37 -30.60 -8.28
N LEU A 9 -2.84 -29.36 -8.23
CA LEU A 9 -2.11 -28.23 -8.78
C LEU A 9 -0.81 -28.11 -8.00
N PHE A 10 0.27 -28.58 -8.58
CA PHE A 10 1.63 -28.29 -8.13
C PHE A 10 1.84 -26.79 -8.27
N GLN A 11 1.61 -26.03 -7.19
CA GLN A 11 2.15 -24.68 -7.11
C GLN A 11 3.67 -24.80 -7.06
N ALA A 12 4.34 -24.25 -8.10
CA ALA A 12 5.79 -24.13 -8.10
C ALA A 12 6.25 -23.42 -6.81
N PRO A 13 7.35 -23.87 -6.18
CA PRO A 13 7.85 -23.21 -4.99
C PRO A 13 8.10 -21.74 -5.28
N ARG A 14 7.40 -20.85 -4.57
CA ARG A 14 7.69 -19.41 -4.61
C ARG A 14 9.13 -19.26 -4.10
N THR A 15 10.02 -18.88 -4.99
CA THR A 15 11.38 -18.51 -4.58
C THR A 15 11.23 -17.31 -3.65
N ASP A 16 11.70 -17.44 -2.42
CA ASP A 16 11.75 -16.41 -1.40
C ASP A 16 12.59 -15.23 -1.91
N ARG A 17 11.97 -14.33 -2.63
CA ARG A 17 12.66 -13.16 -3.16
C ARG A 17 12.10 -11.92 -2.51
N PHE A 18 12.95 -11.32 -1.72
CA PHE A 18 12.82 -9.94 -1.30
C PHE A 18 12.67 -9.05 -2.54
N ILE A 19 11.60 -8.24 -2.61
CA ILE A 19 11.32 -7.34 -3.71
C ILE A 19 11.53 -5.91 -3.24
N LEU A 20 12.46 -5.19 -3.87
CA LEU A 20 12.62 -3.76 -3.67
C LEU A 20 11.63 -2.99 -4.55
N GLY A 21 11.01 -1.98 -3.97
CA GLY A 21 10.07 -1.12 -4.67
C GLY A 21 10.14 0.34 -4.23
N ALA A 22 9.51 1.22 -5.01
CA ALA A 22 9.41 2.64 -4.71
C ALA A 22 8.04 3.21 -5.06
N ASP A 23 7.59 4.21 -4.30
CA ASP A 23 6.51 5.09 -4.73
C ASP A 23 7.08 6.15 -5.68
N ILE A 24 6.65 6.11 -6.92
CA ILE A 24 7.10 7.00 -7.99
C ILE A 24 5.99 7.93 -8.51
N SER A 25 4.92 8.10 -7.76
CA SER A 25 3.75 8.92 -8.15
C SER A 25 4.09 10.34 -8.58
N ALA A 26 5.23 10.87 -8.15
CA ALA A 26 5.69 12.21 -8.49
C ALA A 26 6.76 12.24 -9.60
N LEU A 27 7.04 11.10 -10.25
CA LEU A 27 8.12 10.98 -11.22
C LEU A 27 7.96 11.97 -12.38
N ASP A 28 6.80 11.97 -12.99
CA ASP A 28 6.46 12.82 -14.14
C ASP A 28 5.82 14.16 -13.72
N ALA A 29 5.91 14.50 -12.41
CA ALA A 29 5.32 15.73 -11.90
C ALA A 29 6.03 16.97 -12.44
N PRO A 30 5.30 18.02 -12.88
CA PRO A 30 5.91 19.32 -13.17
C PRO A 30 6.69 19.82 -11.95
N SER A 31 7.83 20.48 -12.18
CA SER A 31 8.58 21.03 -11.07
C SER A 31 7.71 22.00 -10.26
N ARG A 32 7.88 22.02 -8.92
CA ARG A 32 7.13 22.91 -8.00
C ARG A 32 7.28 24.41 -8.35
N THR A 33 8.23 24.76 -9.19
CA THR A 33 8.52 26.13 -9.63
C THR A 33 7.77 26.55 -10.90
N GLY A 34 6.86 25.70 -11.42
CA GLY A 34 6.05 26.00 -12.61
C GLY A 34 6.84 26.05 -13.92
N ARG A 35 8.14 25.84 -13.89
CA ARG A 35 8.94 25.62 -15.12
C ARG A 35 8.86 24.15 -15.46
N ALA A 36 8.36 23.85 -16.66
CA ALA A 36 8.38 22.52 -17.27
C ALA A 36 9.82 22.12 -17.66
N SER A 37 10.74 22.11 -16.70
CA SER A 37 12.02 21.44 -16.92
C SER A 37 11.80 19.98 -16.53
N ALA A 38 11.81 19.10 -17.51
CA ALA A 38 11.95 17.68 -17.27
C ALA A 38 13.09 17.47 -16.26
N ARG A 39 12.84 16.72 -15.19
CA ARG A 39 13.91 16.37 -14.25
C ARG A 39 14.90 15.52 -15.03
N ILE A 40 16.16 15.96 -15.05
CA ILE A 40 17.22 15.20 -15.68
C ILE A 40 17.84 14.31 -14.61
N TYR A 41 17.70 13.01 -14.78
CA TYR A 41 18.35 12.03 -13.95
C TYR A 41 19.64 11.57 -14.62
N ARG A 42 20.64 11.22 -13.83
CA ARG A 42 21.94 10.78 -14.35
C ARG A 42 22.47 9.62 -13.52
N GLU A 43 23.00 8.63 -14.22
CA GLU A 43 23.76 7.55 -13.64
C GLU A 43 25.19 7.60 -14.19
N ASN A 44 26.19 7.66 -13.29
CA ASN A 44 27.60 7.80 -13.67
C ASN A 44 27.88 8.98 -14.65
N GLY A 45 27.14 10.08 -14.48
CA GLY A 45 27.24 11.26 -15.33
C GLY A 45 26.45 11.18 -16.66
N VAL A 46 25.91 10.04 -17.01
CA VAL A 46 25.10 9.82 -18.23
C VAL A 46 23.63 10.03 -17.92
N GLU A 47 22.96 10.83 -18.75
CA GLU A 47 21.54 11.07 -18.64
C GLU A 47 20.74 9.79 -18.93
N SER A 48 19.81 9.46 -18.05
CA SER A 48 18.95 8.29 -18.16
C SER A 48 17.59 8.53 -17.56
N ASP A 49 16.64 7.69 -17.91
CA ASP A 49 15.29 7.65 -17.31
C ASP A 49 15.34 7.11 -15.88
N GLU A 50 14.65 7.76 -14.93
CA GLU A 50 14.67 7.37 -13.51
C GLU A 50 14.20 5.92 -13.29
N LEU A 51 13.16 5.48 -14.00
CA LEU A 51 12.65 4.10 -13.90
C LEU A 51 13.73 3.11 -14.36
N THR A 52 14.47 3.44 -15.41
CA THR A 52 15.60 2.64 -15.91
C THR A 52 16.71 2.57 -14.87
N ILE A 53 17.06 3.71 -14.26
CA ILE A 53 18.08 3.78 -13.20
C ILE A 53 17.65 2.91 -12.00
N LEU A 54 16.44 3.06 -11.51
CA LEU A 54 15.95 2.26 -10.38
C LEU A 54 16.01 0.76 -10.68
N ARG A 55 15.62 0.36 -11.90
CA ARG A 55 15.65 -1.05 -12.32
C ARG A 55 17.05 -1.62 -12.43
N SER A 56 18.03 -0.85 -12.93
CA SER A 56 19.44 -1.27 -12.99
C SER A 56 20.03 -1.56 -11.61
N HIS A 57 19.48 -0.90 -10.57
CA HIS A 57 19.81 -1.15 -9.16
C HIS A 57 18.93 -2.20 -8.46
N GLY A 58 18.18 -2.99 -9.22
CA GLY A 58 17.42 -4.14 -8.71
C GLY A 58 16.01 -3.82 -8.19
N TRP A 59 15.52 -2.61 -8.37
CA TRP A 59 14.15 -2.24 -8.02
C TRP A 59 13.17 -2.86 -9.01
N LYS A 60 12.12 -3.52 -8.50
CA LYS A 60 11.22 -4.35 -9.32
C LYS A 60 9.75 -4.05 -9.14
N ALA A 61 9.37 -3.29 -8.13
CA ALA A 61 7.98 -2.93 -7.86
C ALA A 61 7.84 -1.41 -7.74
N PHE A 62 6.79 -0.87 -8.36
CA PHE A 62 6.54 0.58 -8.35
C PHE A 62 5.09 0.87 -7.98
N ARG A 63 4.93 1.79 -7.03
CA ARG A 63 3.64 2.26 -6.54
C ARG A 63 3.27 3.58 -7.19
N VAL A 64 2.00 3.71 -7.57
CA VAL A 64 1.42 4.97 -8.04
C VAL A 64 0.11 5.21 -7.33
N ARG A 65 -0.04 6.42 -6.78
CA ARG A 65 -1.23 6.85 -6.03
C ARG A 65 -2.23 7.55 -6.93
N VAL A 66 -3.52 7.35 -6.63
CA VAL A 66 -4.62 8.09 -7.23
C VAL A 66 -5.55 8.62 -6.15
N PHE A 67 -6.04 9.85 -6.34
CA PHE A 67 -7.06 10.49 -5.53
C PHE A 67 -8.37 10.56 -6.31
N VAL A 68 -9.50 10.75 -5.62
CA VAL A 68 -10.82 10.74 -6.25
C VAL A 68 -11.03 11.98 -7.15
N ALA A 69 -10.85 13.16 -6.59
CA ALA A 69 -10.92 14.42 -7.33
C ALA A 69 -9.83 15.37 -6.80
N PRO A 70 -8.56 15.17 -7.23
CA PRO A 70 -7.45 15.90 -6.66
C PRO A 70 -7.61 17.41 -6.75
N VAL A 71 -7.42 18.09 -5.63
CA VAL A 71 -7.40 19.55 -5.58
C VAL A 71 -6.15 20.10 -6.30
N ARG A 72 -6.19 21.38 -6.70
CA ARG A 72 -5.09 22.05 -7.44
C ARG A 72 -3.69 21.83 -6.86
N LYS A 73 -3.56 21.53 -5.56
CA LYS A 73 -2.27 21.30 -4.89
C LYS A 73 -1.67 19.91 -5.12
N ALA A 74 -2.44 18.97 -5.72
CA ALA A 74 -2.00 17.60 -5.97
C ALA A 74 -2.35 17.11 -7.39
N PRO A 75 -2.05 17.87 -8.46
CA PRO A 75 -2.51 17.58 -9.83
C PRO A 75 -1.96 16.27 -10.38
N ASN A 76 -0.91 15.73 -9.79
CA ASN A 76 -0.23 14.52 -10.28
C ASN A 76 -0.84 13.21 -9.76
N ASN A 77 -1.83 13.29 -8.86
CA ASN A 77 -2.50 12.12 -8.33
C ASN A 77 -3.87 11.89 -8.98
N THR A 78 -4.08 12.41 -10.21
CA THR A 78 -5.24 12.05 -11.03
C THR A 78 -5.01 10.71 -11.71
N LEU A 79 -6.08 10.03 -12.07
CA LEU A 79 -5.97 8.81 -12.87
C LEU A 79 -5.36 9.09 -14.26
N GLU A 80 -5.65 10.24 -14.84
CA GLU A 80 -5.09 10.70 -16.12
C GLU A 80 -3.57 10.82 -16.07
N ALA A 81 -3.03 11.34 -14.97
CA ALA A 81 -1.58 11.42 -14.75
C ALA A 81 -0.95 10.06 -14.43
N ALA A 82 -1.68 9.18 -13.75
CA ALA A 82 -1.21 7.86 -13.38
C ALA A 82 -1.11 6.89 -14.57
N ILE A 83 -2.02 6.96 -15.54
CA ILE A 83 -2.07 6.02 -16.68
C ILE A 83 -0.77 5.98 -17.49
N PRO A 84 -0.18 7.10 -17.94
CA PRO A 84 1.09 7.07 -18.68
C PRO A 84 2.22 6.42 -17.88
N LEU A 85 2.34 6.76 -16.60
CA LEU A 85 3.35 6.20 -15.71
C LEU A 85 3.14 4.70 -15.48
N ALA A 86 1.91 4.25 -15.24
CA ALA A 86 1.54 2.85 -15.10
C ALA A 86 1.90 2.03 -16.37
N ARG A 87 1.67 2.60 -17.55
CA ARG A 87 2.09 1.96 -18.82
C ARG A 87 3.60 1.80 -18.90
N ARG A 88 4.37 2.80 -18.51
CA ARG A 88 5.84 2.72 -18.46
C ARG A 88 6.31 1.63 -17.48
N ILE A 89 5.70 1.54 -16.29
CA ILE A 89 5.99 0.49 -15.32
C ILE A 89 5.73 -0.90 -15.93
N LYS A 90 4.57 -1.11 -16.51
CA LYS A 90 4.22 -2.41 -17.13
C LYS A 90 5.11 -2.74 -18.32
N ALA A 91 5.39 -1.79 -19.19
CA ALA A 91 6.30 -1.96 -20.33
C ALA A 91 7.72 -2.33 -19.90
N SER A 92 8.16 -1.89 -18.71
CA SER A 92 9.44 -2.25 -18.14
C SER A 92 9.50 -3.68 -17.57
N GLY A 93 8.38 -4.40 -17.49
CA GLY A 93 8.29 -5.71 -16.85
C GLY A 93 8.31 -5.67 -15.32
N SER A 94 8.08 -4.49 -14.73
CA SER A 94 8.05 -4.31 -13.28
C SER A 94 6.66 -4.56 -12.72
N THR A 95 6.59 -4.91 -11.43
CA THR A 95 5.33 -5.01 -10.69
C THR A 95 4.72 -3.64 -10.46
N PHE A 96 3.46 -3.48 -10.79
CA PHE A 96 2.71 -2.24 -10.56
C PHE A 96 1.74 -2.38 -9.39
N LEU A 97 1.92 -1.55 -8.36
CA LEU A 97 0.98 -1.37 -7.26
C LEU A 97 0.22 -0.05 -7.44
N LEU A 98 -1.09 -0.17 -7.67
CA LEU A 98 -2.01 0.97 -7.63
C LEU A 98 -2.43 1.24 -6.19
N CYS A 99 -2.26 2.47 -5.71
CA CYS A 99 -2.75 2.92 -4.40
C CYS A 99 -3.94 3.87 -4.58
N ILE A 100 -5.10 3.49 -4.06
CA ILE A 100 -6.34 4.27 -4.12
C ILE A 100 -6.58 4.91 -2.76
N HIS A 101 -6.45 6.23 -2.65
CA HIS A 101 -6.58 6.95 -1.37
C HIS A 101 -8.01 7.08 -0.86
N LEU A 102 -9.04 6.95 -1.70
CA LEU A 102 -10.45 7.22 -1.38
C LEU A 102 -10.69 8.63 -0.81
N SER A 103 -9.87 9.58 -1.18
CA SER A 103 -9.94 10.99 -0.78
C SER A 103 -9.57 11.90 -1.96
N ASP A 104 -9.94 13.18 -1.89
CA ASP A 104 -9.54 14.22 -2.85
C ASP A 104 -8.13 14.76 -2.58
N THR A 105 -7.52 14.34 -1.47
CA THR A 105 -6.22 14.77 -1.02
C THR A 105 -5.44 13.61 -0.39
N TRP A 106 -4.31 13.90 0.23
CA TRP A 106 -3.55 12.94 1.00
C TRP A 106 -4.41 12.34 2.11
N ALA A 107 -4.56 11.02 2.10
CA ALA A 107 -5.09 10.25 3.20
C ALA A 107 -3.91 9.70 4.01
N ASP A 108 -3.94 9.92 5.31
CA ASP A 108 -2.95 9.46 6.29
C ASP A 108 -3.66 9.15 7.63
N PRO A 109 -2.95 8.71 8.68
CA PRO A 109 -3.61 8.35 9.95
C PRO A 109 -4.37 9.48 10.64
N GLN A 110 -4.20 10.73 10.21
CA GLN A 110 -4.88 11.91 10.77
C GLN A 110 -5.87 12.53 9.79
N HIS A 111 -5.83 12.16 8.52
CA HIS A 111 -6.60 12.78 7.43
C HIS A 111 -7.19 11.69 6.53
N GLN A 112 -8.48 11.40 6.72
CA GLN A 112 -9.23 10.42 5.92
C GLN A 112 -10.56 11.02 5.45
N GLU A 113 -10.49 12.29 5.01
CA GLU A 113 -11.68 13.06 4.65
C GLU A 113 -12.40 12.44 3.46
N THR A 114 -13.71 12.29 3.63
CA THR A 114 -14.61 11.92 2.53
C THR A 114 -14.50 12.93 1.37
N PRO A 115 -14.33 12.44 0.12
CA PRO A 115 -14.35 13.30 -1.05
C PRO A 115 -15.55 14.25 -1.08
N VAL A 116 -15.33 15.48 -1.50
CA VAL A 116 -16.38 16.52 -1.48
C VAL A 116 -17.67 16.05 -2.15
N ALA A 117 -17.55 15.39 -3.31
CA ALA A 117 -18.69 14.90 -4.09
C ALA A 117 -19.43 13.71 -3.43
N TRP A 118 -18.86 13.10 -2.37
CA TRP A 118 -19.44 11.94 -1.70
C TRP A 118 -19.97 12.27 -0.29
N ARG A 119 -19.79 13.50 0.17
CA ARG A 119 -20.26 13.95 1.49
C ARG A 119 -21.77 13.81 1.63
N GLY A 120 -22.20 13.36 2.80
CA GLY A 120 -23.62 13.17 3.12
C GLY A 120 -24.24 11.86 2.60
N LEU A 121 -23.45 11.01 1.90
CA LEU A 121 -23.92 9.68 1.54
C LEU A 121 -24.00 8.81 2.79
N GLY A 122 -25.10 8.06 2.93
CA GLY A 122 -25.21 6.95 3.87
C GLY A 122 -24.42 5.74 3.40
N ILE A 123 -24.30 4.73 4.25
CA ILE A 123 -23.40 3.59 4.00
C ILE A 123 -23.72 2.84 2.70
N GLU A 124 -24.98 2.59 2.38
CA GLU A 124 -25.39 1.87 1.17
C GLU A 124 -25.01 2.63 -0.10
N ALA A 125 -25.22 3.94 -0.12
CA ALA A 125 -24.86 4.79 -1.25
C ALA A 125 -23.34 4.95 -1.36
N MET A 126 -22.63 4.95 -0.23
CA MET A 126 -21.18 5.01 -0.19
C MET A 126 -20.55 3.72 -0.75
N GLU A 127 -21.05 2.54 -0.39
CA GLU A 127 -20.62 1.26 -0.98
C GLU A 127 -20.71 1.29 -2.51
N GLN A 128 -21.88 1.68 -3.02
CA GLN A 128 -22.10 1.77 -4.47
C GLN A 128 -21.13 2.76 -5.14
N ARG A 129 -20.87 3.87 -4.47
CA ARG A 129 -19.95 4.90 -4.97
C ARG A 129 -18.51 4.42 -4.99
N VAL A 130 -18.04 3.77 -3.94
CA VAL A 130 -16.69 3.22 -3.83
C VAL A 130 -16.49 2.08 -4.84
N GLU A 131 -17.47 1.17 -4.95
CA GLU A 131 -17.42 0.09 -5.95
C GLU A 131 -17.35 0.63 -7.38
N ALA A 132 -18.18 1.62 -7.72
CA ALA A 132 -18.18 2.23 -9.04
C ALA A 132 -16.85 2.96 -9.35
N TYR A 133 -16.30 3.67 -8.37
CA TYR A 133 -15.04 4.41 -8.52
C TYR A 133 -13.84 3.46 -8.72
N THR A 134 -13.72 2.43 -7.89
CA THR A 134 -12.61 1.46 -8.02
C THR A 134 -12.73 0.65 -9.30
N PHE A 135 -13.96 0.29 -9.70
CA PHE A 135 -14.22 -0.35 -11.00
C PHE A 135 -13.75 0.52 -12.17
N ASP A 136 -14.17 1.80 -12.23
CA ASP A 136 -13.78 2.71 -13.32
C ASP A 136 -12.26 2.92 -13.35
N THR A 137 -11.65 3.14 -12.18
CA THR A 137 -10.21 3.33 -12.04
C THR A 137 -9.42 2.16 -12.62
N VAL A 138 -9.74 0.94 -12.20
CA VAL A 138 -9.01 -0.25 -12.64
C VAL A 138 -9.33 -0.60 -14.09
N LYS A 139 -10.59 -0.43 -14.51
CA LYS A 139 -10.99 -0.65 -15.89
C LYS A 139 -10.25 0.26 -16.87
N ARG A 140 -10.13 1.53 -16.57
CA ARG A 140 -9.41 2.50 -17.41
C ARG A 140 -7.91 2.18 -17.48
N LEU A 141 -7.29 1.74 -16.39
CA LEU A 141 -5.91 1.26 -16.39
C LEU A 141 -5.77 -0.01 -17.25
N LYS A 142 -6.69 -0.96 -17.12
CA LYS A 142 -6.73 -2.19 -17.93
C LYS A 142 -6.86 -1.87 -19.40
N ASP A 143 -7.83 -1.01 -19.78
CA ASP A 143 -8.08 -0.60 -21.16
C ASP A 143 -6.87 0.13 -21.77
N ALA A 144 -6.07 0.80 -20.93
CA ALA A 144 -4.83 1.44 -21.34
C ALA A 144 -3.60 0.47 -21.42
N GLY A 145 -3.81 -0.82 -21.20
CA GLY A 145 -2.73 -1.82 -21.16
C GLY A 145 -1.83 -1.73 -19.94
N ALA A 146 -2.35 -1.16 -18.84
CA ALA A 146 -1.62 -0.95 -17.59
C ALA A 146 -2.34 -1.58 -16.40
N MET A 147 -2.84 -2.81 -16.54
CA MET A 147 -3.49 -3.54 -15.47
C MET A 147 -2.56 -3.65 -14.26
N PRO A 148 -2.95 -3.19 -13.05
CA PRO A 148 -2.14 -3.34 -11.86
C PRO A 148 -1.97 -4.81 -11.48
N ASP A 149 -0.80 -5.17 -10.95
CA ASP A 149 -0.53 -6.48 -10.36
C ASP A 149 -1.06 -6.55 -8.93
N TRP A 150 -1.00 -5.42 -8.22
CA TRP A 150 -1.51 -5.25 -6.86
C TRP A 150 -2.34 -3.98 -6.78
N VAL A 151 -3.40 -4.01 -5.96
CA VAL A 151 -4.23 -2.84 -5.67
C VAL A 151 -4.35 -2.65 -4.17
N GLN A 152 -3.95 -1.48 -3.70
CA GLN A 152 -4.14 -1.04 -2.33
C GLN A 152 -5.44 -0.22 -2.25
N VAL A 153 -6.41 -0.70 -1.47
CA VAL A 153 -7.70 -0.03 -1.24
C VAL A 153 -7.64 0.74 0.08
N GLY A 154 -7.61 2.07 -0.02
CA GLY A 154 -7.33 2.95 1.11
C GLY A 154 -5.83 3.14 1.35
N ASN A 155 -5.45 4.19 2.09
CA ASN A 155 -4.08 4.49 2.49
C ASN A 155 -4.01 4.79 3.98
N GLU A 156 -3.16 4.06 4.72
CA GLU A 156 -2.95 4.22 6.17
C GLU A 156 -4.25 4.25 6.98
N ILE A 157 -5.13 3.29 6.73
CA ILE A 157 -6.50 3.27 7.23
C ILE A 157 -6.63 2.69 8.66
N THR A 158 -5.60 2.78 9.49
CA THR A 158 -5.65 2.32 10.89
C THR A 158 -6.83 2.93 11.65
N ARG A 159 -7.18 4.17 11.34
CA ARG A 159 -8.35 4.88 11.90
C ARG A 159 -9.56 4.87 10.98
N GLY A 160 -9.65 3.87 10.10
CA GLY A 160 -10.69 3.80 9.09
C GLY A 160 -10.46 4.74 7.91
N THR A 161 -11.49 4.95 7.10
CA THR A 161 -11.48 5.82 5.91
C THR A 161 -12.80 6.54 5.76
N LEU A 162 -12.88 7.50 4.82
CA LEU A 162 -14.13 8.24 4.51
C LEU A 162 -14.83 8.82 5.74
N TRP A 163 -14.04 9.53 6.57
CA TRP A 163 -14.54 10.10 7.82
C TRP A 163 -15.68 11.09 7.62
N PRO A 164 -16.65 11.13 8.55
CA PRO A 164 -16.76 10.32 9.80
C PRO A 164 -17.44 8.96 9.62
N LEU A 165 -17.87 8.59 8.39
CA LEU A 165 -18.75 7.44 8.14
C LEU A 165 -18.16 6.09 8.58
N ALA A 166 -16.87 5.87 8.29
CA ALA A 166 -16.14 4.65 8.67
C ALA A 166 -14.87 4.98 9.47
N GLN A 167 -15.00 5.91 10.41
CA GLN A 167 -13.91 6.32 11.28
C GLN A 167 -13.77 5.36 12.47
N LEU A 168 -12.59 4.80 12.64
CA LEU A 168 -12.24 3.97 13.80
C LEU A 168 -11.49 4.77 14.87
N ARG A 169 -11.60 4.31 16.12
CA ARG A 169 -10.68 4.65 17.20
C ARG A 169 -9.66 3.54 17.37
N VAL A 170 -8.41 3.89 17.64
CA VAL A 170 -7.30 2.94 17.77
C VAL A 170 -7.01 2.70 19.25
N PRO A 171 -6.81 1.44 19.68
CA PRO A 171 -6.46 1.12 21.05
C PRO A 171 -5.24 1.93 21.54
N GLY A 172 -5.36 2.53 22.73
CA GLY A 172 -4.31 3.34 23.34
C GLY A 172 -4.12 4.74 22.72
N SER A 173 -5.02 5.19 21.85
CA SER A 173 -4.95 6.54 21.27
C SER A 173 -5.22 7.66 22.29
N THR A 174 -6.01 7.37 23.35
CA THR A 174 -6.13 8.23 24.54
C THR A 174 -6.20 7.37 25.80
N ALA A 175 -5.61 7.86 26.89
CA ALA A 175 -5.64 7.17 28.21
C ALA A 175 -7.04 7.21 28.87
N THR A 176 -7.98 7.97 28.30
CA THR A 176 -9.30 8.26 28.88
C THR A 176 -10.45 7.61 28.10
N ASP A 177 -10.16 6.86 27.03
CA ASP A 177 -11.20 6.22 26.24
C ASP A 177 -11.90 5.10 27.05
N PRO A 178 -13.25 5.09 27.10
CA PRO A 178 -13.99 4.04 27.78
C PRO A 178 -13.72 2.65 27.17
N PRO A 179 -13.80 1.56 27.94
CA PRO A 179 -13.76 0.21 27.42
C PRO A 179 -14.79 0.02 26.28
N GLY A 180 -14.39 -0.68 25.21
CA GLY A 180 -15.26 -0.92 24.05
C GLY A 180 -15.31 0.22 23.01
N THR A 181 -14.63 1.34 23.26
CA THR A 181 -14.57 2.47 22.29
C THR A 181 -13.88 2.09 20.98
N TYR A 182 -12.98 1.11 21.02
CA TYR A 182 -12.20 0.66 19.85
C TYR A 182 -12.93 -0.37 19.00
N ASP A 183 -13.90 -1.07 19.58
CA ASP A 183 -14.62 -2.16 18.95
C ASP A 183 -16.08 -1.75 18.67
N ASP A 184 -16.28 -0.51 18.20
CA ASP A 184 -17.58 -0.02 17.77
C ASP A 184 -18.05 -0.82 16.55
N ALA A 185 -19.04 -1.68 16.77
CA ALA A 185 -19.54 -2.61 15.77
C ALA A 185 -20.09 -1.91 14.51
N VAL A 186 -20.68 -0.71 14.67
CA VAL A 186 -21.21 0.06 13.53
C VAL A 186 -20.08 0.60 12.68
N GLN A 187 -19.05 1.14 13.30
CA GLN A 187 -17.89 1.70 12.57
C GLN A 187 -17.10 0.59 11.86
N TRP A 188 -16.93 -0.56 12.49
CA TRP A 188 -16.31 -1.72 11.87
C TRP A 188 -17.16 -2.30 10.72
N ASP A 189 -18.49 -2.38 10.90
CA ASP A 189 -19.38 -2.76 9.79
C ASP A 189 -19.20 -1.80 8.61
N HIS A 190 -19.24 -0.51 8.85
CA HIS A 190 -19.05 0.50 7.79
C HIS A 190 -17.71 0.35 7.08
N LEU A 191 -16.61 0.23 7.84
CA LEU A 191 -15.27 0.09 7.23
C LEU A 191 -15.18 -1.17 6.38
N THR A 192 -15.60 -2.31 6.91
CA THR A 192 -15.47 -3.59 6.20
C THR A 192 -16.39 -3.67 4.97
N ARG A 193 -17.57 -3.08 5.01
CA ARG A 193 -18.47 -2.92 3.85
C ARG A 193 -17.83 -2.07 2.76
N ILE A 194 -17.23 -0.92 3.12
CA ILE A 194 -16.52 -0.04 2.20
C ILE A 194 -15.33 -0.77 1.54
N LEU A 195 -14.52 -1.47 2.32
CA LEU A 195 -13.38 -2.23 1.79
C LEU A 195 -13.85 -3.32 0.83
N LYS A 196 -14.85 -4.11 1.22
CA LYS A 196 -15.44 -5.14 0.35
C LYS A 196 -16.01 -4.55 -0.93
N ALA A 197 -16.67 -3.40 -0.87
CA ALA A 197 -17.18 -2.71 -2.04
C ALA A 197 -16.05 -2.27 -2.98
N GLY A 198 -14.99 -1.67 -2.44
CA GLY A 198 -13.81 -1.30 -3.23
C GLY A 198 -13.17 -2.51 -3.91
N ILE A 199 -13.00 -3.61 -3.19
CA ILE A 199 -12.44 -4.86 -3.70
C ILE A 199 -13.34 -5.48 -4.78
N ARG A 200 -14.66 -5.49 -4.60
CA ARG A 200 -15.60 -5.95 -5.64
C ARG A 200 -15.44 -5.15 -6.92
N GLY A 201 -15.32 -3.81 -6.82
CA GLY A 201 -15.09 -2.97 -8.00
C GLY A 201 -13.80 -3.34 -8.73
N VAL A 202 -12.71 -3.56 -8.00
CA VAL A 202 -11.43 -4.01 -8.56
C VAL A 202 -11.59 -5.35 -9.29
N TYR A 203 -12.18 -6.35 -8.65
CA TYR A 203 -12.33 -7.70 -9.23
C TYR A 203 -13.23 -7.70 -10.45
N ARG A 204 -14.34 -6.96 -10.43
CA ARG A 204 -15.24 -6.82 -11.59
C ARG A 204 -14.53 -6.17 -12.79
N ALA A 205 -13.69 -5.18 -12.57
CA ALA A 205 -12.91 -4.55 -13.64
C ALA A 205 -11.82 -5.49 -14.18
N ALA A 206 -11.19 -6.26 -13.32
CA ALA A 206 -10.12 -7.18 -13.69
C ALA A 206 -10.61 -8.39 -14.50
N GLY A 207 -11.77 -8.95 -14.15
CA GLY A 207 -12.28 -10.18 -14.75
C GLY A 207 -11.48 -11.41 -14.32
N ASP A 208 -11.05 -12.25 -15.26
CA ASP A 208 -10.47 -13.58 -14.99
C ASP A 208 -9.08 -13.55 -14.32
N THR A 209 -8.41 -12.40 -14.33
CA THR A 209 -7.06 -12.25 -13.76
C THR A 209 -7.03 -11.11 -12.75
N PRO A 210 -7.64 -11.28 -11.57
CA PRO A 210 -7.70 -10.23 -10.57
C PRO A 210 -6.31 -9.92 -9.99
N PRO A 211 -6.02 -8.65 -9.71
CA PRO A 211 -4.83 -8.26 -8.97
C PRO A 211 -4.93 -8.72 -7.52
N ARG A 212 -3.80 -8.83 -6.85
CA ARG A 212 -3.77 -9.06 -5.41
C ARG A 212 -4.15 -7.79 -4.66
N ILE A 213 -4.88 -7.94 -3.58
CA ILE A 213 -5.37 -6.83 -2.76
C ILE A 213 -4.47 -6.61 -1.56
N ALA A 214 -4.03 -5.37 -1.39
CA ALA A 214 -3.30 -4.91 -0.22
C ALA A 214 -4.19 -4.01 0.66
N ILE A 215 -4.14 -4.24 1.97
CA ILE A 215 -4.73 -3.34 2.97
C ILE A 215 -3.60 -2.71 3.77
N HIS A 216 -3.63 -1.37 3.90
CA HIS A 216 -2.53 -0.58 4.39
C HIS A 216 -2.86 0.18 5.67
N ILE A 217 -2.09 -0.10 6.73
CA ILE A 217 -2.11 0.62 8.01
C ILE A 217 -0.75 1.25 8.33
N ASP A 218 -0.71 2.23 9.25
CA ASP A 218 0.49 3.01 9.56
C ASP A 218 1.34 2.46 10.73
N LYS A 219 1.10 1.21 11.19
CA LYS A 219 1.64 0.71 12.47
C LYS A 219 2.65 -0.44 12.34
N GLY A 220 3.55 -0.37 11.36
CA GLY A 220 4.45 -1.44 10.93
C GLY A 220 5.33 -2.13 11.98
N ALA A 221 5.46 -1.58 13.17
CA ALA A 221 6.19 -2.20 14.28
C ALA A 221 5.32 -2.41 15.54
N ASN A 222 4.00 -2.27 15.42
CA ASN A 222 3.07 -2.40 16.55
C ASN A 222 2.16 -3.61 16.38
N TRP A 223 2.62 -4.78 16.82
CA TRP A 223 1.87 -6.01 16.75
C TRP A 223 0.46 -5.92 17.34
N SER A 224 0.28 -5.22 18.46
CA SER A 224 -1.03 -5.13 19.12
C SER A 224 -2.06 -4.44 18.22
N VAL A 225 -1.67 -3.35 17.56
CA VAL A 225 -2.54 -2.63 16.64
C VAL A 225 -2.71 -3.41 15.33
N THR A 226 -1.64 -3.98 14.79
CA THR A 226 -1.69 -4.84 13.58
C THR A 226 -2.66 -6.00 13.80
N LYS A 227 -2.48 -6.73 14.92
CA LYS A 227 -3.35 -7.86 15.28
C LYS A 227 -4.81 -7.43 15.43
N TRP A 228 -5.06 -6.36 16.19
CA TRP A 228 -6.40 -5.83 16.39
C TRP A 228 -7.07 -5.49 15.06
N PHE A 229 -6.37 -4.79 14.16
CA PHE A 229 -6.94 -4.35 12.90
C PHE A 229 -7.24 -5.53 11.95
N PHE A 230 -6.26 -6.40 11.73
CA PHE A 230 -6.42 -7.51 10.77
C PHE A 230 -7.29 -8.66 11.30
N ASP A 231 -7.38 -8.89 12.63
CA ASP A 231 -8.35 -9.82 13.20
C ASP A 231 -9.80 -9.40 12.86
N HIS A 232 -10.13 -8.10 12.98
CA HIS A 232 -11.45 -7.61 12.59
C HIS A 232 -11.72 -7.77 11.08
N LEU A 233 -10.71 -7.62 10.23
CA LEU A 233 -10.88 -7.86 8.80
C LEU A 233 -11.12 -9.34 8.47
N ASP A 234 -10.39 -10.24 9.14
CA ASP A 234 -10.56 -11.69 8.97
C ASP A 234 -11.92 -12.14 9.50
N ASP A 235 -12.34 -11.70 10.68
CA ASP A 235 -13.65 -12.00 11.26
C ASP A 235 -14.79 -11.50 10.35
N ALA A 236 -14.61 -10.36 9.72
CA ALA A 236 -15.54 -9.83 8.73
C ALA A 236 -15.39 -10.45 7.33
N HIS A 237 -14.45 -11.37 7.11
CA HIS A 237 -14.18 -12.00 5.82
C HIS A 237 -13.90 -10.97 4.69
N VAL A 238 -13.06 -9.96 4.96
CA VAL A 238 -12.58 -9.05 3.94
C VAL A 238 -11.56 -9.78 3.06
N PRO A 239 -11.75 -9.88 1.73
CA PRO A 239 -10.84 -10.62 0.87
C PRO A 239 -9.59 -9.78 0.53
N TYR A 240 -8.51 -9.98 1.26
CA TYR A 240 -7.21 -9.36 0.98
C TYR A 240 -6.09 -10.41 0.93
N ASP A 241 -4.98 -10.06 0.29
CA ASP A 241 -3.84 -10.95 0.03
C ASP A 241 -2.56 -10.48 0.71
N ILE A 242 -2.46 -9.18 0.99
CA ILE A 242 -1.23 -8.52 1.43
C ILE A 242 -1.54 -7.62 2.63
N ILE A 243 -0.84 -7.85 3.73
CA ILE A 243 -0.76 -6.92 4.84
C ILE A 243 0.29 -5.87 4.48
N ALA A 244 -0.14 -4.62 4.31
CA ALA A 244 0.74 -3.51 3.97
C ALA A 244 0.84 -2.54 5.13
N GLU A 245 2.05 -2.12 5.48
CA GLU A 245 2.29 -1.24 6.62
C GLU A 245 3.34 -0.17 6.33
N SER A 246 3.16 1.01 6.92
CA SER A 246 4.18 2.05 6.97
C SER A 246 5.13 1.81 8.13
N PHE A 247 6.43 2.00 7.89
CA PHE A 247 7.44 1.96 8.93
C PHE A 247 8.39 3.16 8.81
N TYR A 248 8.20 4.14 9.68
CA TYR A 248 9.01 5.36 9.74
C TYR A 248 9.69 5.46 11.12
N PRO A 249 10.91 4.96 11.28
CA PRO A 249 11.63 5.00 12.57
C PRO A 249 11.76 6.41 13.13
N GLU A 250 11.97 7.41 12.26
CA GLU A 250 12.11 8.81 12.66
C GLU A 250 10.83 9.43 13.26
N TRP A 251 9.66 8.83 13.00
CA TRP A 251 8.36 9.27 13.55
C TRP A 251 7.89 8.40 14.71
N GLY A 252 8.80 7.60 15.28
CA GLY A 252 8.49 6.79 16.45
C GLY A 252 7.67 5.54 16.14
N HIS A 253 7.71 5.03 14.91
CA HIS A 253 7.03 3.78 14.56
C HIS A 253 7.69 2.55 15.19
N GLY A 254 8.82 2.70 15.87
CA GLY A 254 9.52 1.63 16.55
C GLY A 254 10.89 1.29 15.94
N THR A 255 11.40 0.12 16.30
CA THR A 255 12.73 -0.35 15.88
C THR A 255 12.63 -1.38 14.74
N LEU A 256 13.77 -1.67 14.09
CA LEU A 256 13.87 -2.74 13.08
C LEU A 256 13.51 -4.12 13.67
N ASP A 257 13.90 -4.40 14.91
CA ASP A 257 13.55 -5.67 15.58
C ASP A 257 12.02 -5.77 15.78
N GLN A 258 11.37 -4.67 16.11
CA GLN A 258 9.91 -4.65 16.30
C GLN A 258 9.16 -4.85 14.98
N VAL A 259 9.59 -4.23 13.87
CA VAL A 259 8.97 -4.48 12.57
C VAL A 259 9.23 -5.91 12.10
N TRP A 260 10.43 -6.45 12.36
CA TRP A 260 10.75 -7.83 12.07
C TRP A 260 9.86 -8.82 12.85
N ASP A 261 9.70 -8.58 14.17
CA ASP A 261 8.79 -9.38 15.01
C ASP A 261 7.34 -9.31 14.50
N ASN A 262 6.86 -8.11 14.16
CA ASN A 262 5.53 -7.90 13.61
C ASN A 262 5.33 -8.69 12.28
N MET A 263 6.29 -8.61 11.36
CA MET A 263 6.26 -9.37 10.10
C MET A 263 6.16 -10.89 10.34
N ASN A 264 6.98 -11.42 11.25
CA ASN A 264 6.97 -12.86 11.58
C ASN A 264 5.64 -13.30 12.20
N ARG A 265 5.08 -12.49 13.09
CA ARG A 265 3.76 -12.75 13.70
C ARG A 265 2.64 -12.69 12.68
N CYS A 266 2.67 -11.73 11.76
CA CYS A 266 1.71 -11.66 10.65
C CYS A 266 1.78 -12.90 9.77
N ALA A 267 2.98 -13.32 9.39
CA ALA A 267 3.19 -14.51 8.57
C ALA A 267 2.67 -15.79 9.24
N GLY A 268 2.86 -15.91 10.57
CA GLY A 268 2.39 -17.07 11.33
C GLY A 268 0.88 -17.08 11.57
N ARG A 269 0.22 -15.91 11.55
CA ARG A 269 -1.20 -15.78 11.91
C ARG A 269 -2.14 -15.73 10.70
N TYR A 270 -1.79 -14.98 9.66
CA TYR A 270 -2.75 -14.59 8.61
C TYR A 270 -2.56 -15.33 7.28
N ASP A 271 -1.53 -16.11 7.10
CA ASP A 271 -1.20 -16.74 5.79
C ASP A 271 -1.25 -15.73 4.62
N LYS A 272 -0.79 -14.51 4.86
CA LYS A 272 -0.75 -13.40 3.91
C LYS A 272 0.70 -12.98 3.65
N ASP A 273 0.94 -12.36 2.48
CA ASP A 273 2.21 -11.69 2.26
C ASP A 273 2.27 -10.39 3.10
N PHE A 274 3.47 -10.00 3.50
CA PHE A 274 3.70 -8.75 4.22
C PHE A 274 4.51 -7.78 3.37
N LEU A 275 4.11 -6.51 3.38
CA LEU A 275 4.72 -5.45 2.60
C LEU A 275 4.95 -4.22 3.49
N VAL A 276 6.22 -3.83 3.69
CA VAL A 276 6.50 -2.46 4.15
C VAL A 276 6.30 -1.55 2.95
N VAL A 277 5.09 -0.98 2.83
CA VAL A 277 4.65 -0.24 1.65
C VAL A 277 5.12 1.21 1.64
N GLU A 278 5.44 1.73 2.81
CA GLU A 278 6.04 3.04 2.98
C GLU A 278 7.12 3.00 4.05
N THR A 279 8.27 3.58 3.73
CA THR A 279 9.34 3.85 4.68
C THR A 279 10.18 5.02 4.19
N GLY A 280 10.88 5.65 5.09
CA GLY A 280 11.82 6.71 4.79
C GLY A 280 12.67 7.04 6.02
N TYR A 281 13.85 7.57 5.77
CA TYR A 281 14.72 8.04 6.84
C TYR A 281 15.45 9.32 6.40
N GLY A 282 15.27 10.38 7.13
CA GLY A 282 15.90 11.67 6.82
C GLY A 282 17.41 11.64 7.04
N ARG A 283 18.18 12.15 6.11
CA ARG A 283 19.66 12.21 6.20
C ARG A 283 20.17 12.86 7.49
N SER A 284 19.47 13.86 8.01
CA SER A 284 19.79 14.53 9.28
C SER A 284 19.68 13.62 10.51
N HIS A 285 18.83 12.61 10.45
CA HIS A 285 18.65 11.66 11.55
C HIS A 285 19.71 10.56 11.55
N LEU A 286 20.25 10.19 10.38
CA LEU A 286 21.36 9.23 10.27
C LEU A 286 22.64 9.74 10.99
N ALA A 287 22.88 11.04 10.97
CA ALA A 287 24.02 11.64 11.64
C ALA A 287 23.95 11.54 13.17
N ASN A 288 22.72 11.44 13.72
CA ASN A 288 22.47 11.42 15.16
C ASN A 288 22.19 10.02 15.73
N ASN A 289 22.01 9.01 14.88
CA ASN A 289 21.76 7.63 15.33
C ASN A 289 22.44 6.59 14.42
N PRO A 290 23.77 6.39 14.59
CA PRO A 290 24.56 5.50 13.73
C PRO A 290 24.22 4.00 13.89
N SER A 291 23.43 3.62 14.92
CA SER A 291 23.00 2.22 15.10
C SER A 291 21.89 1.76 14.15
N MET A 292 21.27 2.68 13.41
CA MET A 292 20.30 2.34 12.37
C MET A 292 20.98 2.37 10.99
N LEU A 293 21.84 1.40 10.72
CA LEU A 293 22.50 1.28 9.43
C LEU A 293 21.57 0.62 8.41
N TRP A 294 20.82 1.43 7.65
CA TRP A 294 20.35 1.02 6.33
C TRP A 294 21.54 1.00 5.36
N PRO A 295 21.54 0.11 4.34
CA PRO A 295 22.54 0.18 3.29
C PRO A 295 22.51 1.60 2.69
N GLN A 296 23.59 2.33 2.84
CA GLN A 296 23.70 3.69 2.35
C GLN A 296 23.81 3.69 0.83
N THR A 297 22.92 4.38 0.13
CA THR A 297 23.21 4.83 -1.23
C THR A 297 24.24 5.95 -1.16
N PRO A 298 25.15 6.08 -2.13
CA PRO A 298 26.23 7.08 -2.09
C PRO A 298 25.78 8.53 -1.94
N ASP A 299 24.53 8.84 -2.25
CA ASP A 299 23.95 10.19 -2.18
C ASP A 299 22.97 10.41 -1.01
N GLY A 300 22.76 9.40 -0.17
CA GLY A 300 22.00 9.52 1.08
C GLY A 300 20.52 9.86 0.93
N ARG A 301 19.91 9.59 -0.22
CA ARG A 301 18.49 9.87 -0.49
C ARG A 301 17.70 8.59 -0.68
N LEU A 302 17.18 8.05 0.41
CA LEU A 302 16.11 7.06 0.38
C LEU A 302 14.78 7.79 0.63
N GLN A 303 14.07 8.10 -0.44
CA GLN A 303 12.68 8.53 -0.35
C GLN A 303 11.77 7.36 -0.73
N ASN A 304 10.89 6.97 0.22
CA ASN A 304 9.78 6.01 -0.01
C ASN A 304 10.19 4.64 -0.56
N THR A 305 11.13 3.98 0.10
CA THR A 305 11.58 2.61 -0.24
C THR A 305 10.67 1.57 0.39
N TRP A 306 10.36 0.50 -0.35
CA TRP A 306 9.55 -0.61 0.15
C TRP A 306 10.36 -1.88 0.27
N LEU A 307 10.02 -2.65 1.29
CA LEU A 307 10.52 -3.98 1.51
C LEU A 307 9.38 -4.98 1.41
N ILE A 308 9.42 -5.89 0.45
CA ILE A 308 8.46 -7.00 0.35
C ILE A 308 9.15 -8.26 0.83
N SER A 309 8.62 -8.89 1.87
CA SER A 309 8.99 -10.23 2.29
C SER A 309 7.81 -11.16 2.06
N SER A 310 7.98 -12.21 1.24
CA SER A 310 7.01 -13.29 1.15
C SER A 310 7.43 -14.37 2.15
N THR A 311 6.71 -14.51 3.25
CA THR A 311 6.96 -15.59 4.22
C THR A 311 5.86 -16.64 4.12
N ARG A 312 5.95 -17.53 3.13
CA ARG A 312 5.29 -18.84 3.23
C ARG A 312 6.33 -19.89 3.62
N SER A 313 6.15 -20.48 4.79
CA SER A 313 6.74 -21.73 5.29
C SER A 313 8.22 -21.95 4.97
N GLY A 314 9.06 -21.52 5.85
CA GLY A 314 10.46 -21.89 5.94
C GLY A 314 11.08 -21.17 7.13
N ARG A 315 11.60 -21.87 8.11
CA ARG A 315 12.32 -21.25 9.23
C ARG A 315 13.28 -20.20 8.71
N PRO A 316 13.36 -19.02 9.35
CA PRO A 316 14.39 -18.05 9.00
C PRO A 316 15.76 -18.69 9.09
N PRO A 317 16.73 -18.33 8.23
CA PRO A 317 18.10 -18.77 8.43
C PRO A 317 18.56 -18.26 9.80
N VAL A 318 18.97 -19.19 10.64
CA VAL A 318 19.64 -18.87 11.91
C VAL A 318 20.88 -18.07 11.53
N ALA A 319 20.96 -16.83 11.98
CA ALA A 319 22.19 -16.07 11.88
C ALA A 319 23.27 -16.85 12.62
N SER A 320 24.21 -17.44 11.88
CA SER A 320 25.42 -18.00 12.46
C SER A 320 26.26 -16.84 12.96
N GLY A 321 26.59 -16.90 14.25
CA GLY A 321 27.34 -15.93 15.01
C GLY A 321 28.71 -15.51 14.48
#